data_9579fef9e0ebb0ddc8a2f8cc747d019f
#
_entry.id   9579fef9e0ebb0ddc8a2f8cc747d019f
#
_cell.length_a   1.000
_cell.length_b   1.000
_cell.length_c   1.000
_cell.angle_alpha   90.00
_cell.angle_beta   90.00
_cell.angle_gamma   90.00
#
_symmetry.space_group_name_H-M   'P 1'
#
loop_
_entity.id
_entity.type
_entity.pdbx_description
1 polymer ?
#
loop_
_entity_poly.entity_id
_entity_poly.type
_entity_poly.pdbx_seq_one_letter_code
_entity_poly.pdbx_strand_id
1 'polypeptide(L)'
;MRYVALGDSYTIGTSVRPGERWPERLADALGQDEPTFQLIANLGVDGYTSADLIRAELPALEDLQPDFVSLLIGVNDVVQHVPPAIYEVNVSLILDALVARLPAVRILTVATPDYTVTPAGAEFGDPSQQHAAIVVANTAMARLARDRGIIHVDTFDLSGRAAHDRALVADDGLHPSGAQYGLWLERIVPAARDLLVR
;
A
#
# COMPACT_ATOMS: atom_id res chain seq x y z
N MET A 1 7.62 11.63 15.35
CA MET A 1 7.86 11.29 13.93
C MET A 1 6.55 11.38 13.18
N ARG A 2 6.51 12.15 12.09
CA ARG A 2 5.31 12.47 11.28
C ARG A 2 5.16 11.41 10.18
N TYR A 3 4.21 10.52 10.34
CA TYR A 3 3.93 9.47 9.36
C TYR A 3 2.82 9.90 8.40
N VAL A 4 3.03 9.69 7.09
CA VAL A 4 2.03 9.86 6.03
C VAL A 4 1.89 8.56 5.25
N ALA A 5 0.66 8.11 5.04
CA ALA A 5 0.35 6.95 4.19
C ALA A 5 -0.18 7.43 2.83
N LEU A 6 0.40 6.89 1.75
CA LEU A 6 0.05 7.17 0.36
C LEU A 6 -0.57 5.94 -0.29
N GLY A 7 -1.57 6.14 -1.16
CA GLY A 7 -2.12 5.05 -1.94
C GLY A 7 -3.58 5.19 -2.36
N ASP A 8 -4.26 4.09 -2.44
CA ASP A 8 -5.63 3.95 -2.93
C ASP A 8 -6.63 3.51 -1.84
N SER A 9 -7.72 2.83 -2.24
CA SER A 9 -8.74 2.27 -1.34
C SER A 9 -8.17 1.31 -0.30
N TYR A 10 -7.12 0.59 -0.60
CA TYR A 10 -6.45 -0.32 0.33
C TYR A 10 -5.67 0.42 1.43
N THR A 11 -5.26 1.64 1.16
CA THR A 11 -4.55 2.51 2.11
C THR A 11 -5.55 3.29 2.97
N ILE A 12 -6.57 3.92 2.35
CA ILE A 12 -7.63 4.59 3.13
C ILE A 12 -8.48 3.60 3.92
N GLY A 13 -8.47 2.32 3.55
CA GLY A 13 -9.19 1.26 4.25
C GLY A 13 -10.69 1.34 4.01
N THR A 14 -11.08 1.29 2.72
CA THR A 14 -12.48 1.25 2.31
C THR A 14 -13.20 0.06 2.94
N SER A 15 -14.43 0.28 3.39
CA SER A 15 -15.32 -0.69 4.03
C SER A 15 -14.87 -1.22 5.40
N VAL A 16 -13.85 -0.62 6.03
CA VAL A 16 -13.50 -0.90 7.43
C VAL A 16 -13.48 0.38 8.27
N ARG A 17 -13.62 0.24 9.59
CA ARG A 17 -13.55 1.39 10.52
C ARG A 17 -12.12 1.93 10.60
N PRO A 18 -11.92 3.23 10.91
CA PRO A 18 -10.58 3.82 11.01
C PRO A 18 -9.59 3.01 11.86
N GLY A 19 -9.97 2.56 13.05
CA GLY A 19 -9.10 1.74 13.91
C GLY A 19 -8.80 0.31 13.41
N GLU A 20 -9.37 -0.10 12.28
CA GLU A 20 -9.10 -1.39 11.63
C GLU A 20 -8.17 -1.26 10.43
N ARG A 21 -7.92 -0.05 9.95
CA ARG A 21 -7.05 0.25 8.80
C ARG A 21 -5.59 -0.03 9.13
N TRP A 22 -4.84 -0.55 8.17
CA TRP A 22 -3.45 -0.91 8.43
C TRP A 22 -2.53 0.28 8.74
N PRO A 23 -2.67 1.50 8.13
CA PRO A 23 -1.79 2.61 8.46
C PRO A 23 -1.99 3.12 9.89
N GLU A 24 -3.23 3.22 10.36
CA GLU A 24 -3.57 3.60 11.74
C GLU A 24 -3.00 2.58 12.73
N ARG A 25 -3.21 1.28 12.48
CA ARG A 25 -2.70 0.21 13.33
C ARG A 25 -1.18 0.09 13.30
N LEU A 26 -0.55 0.43 12.17
CA LEU A 26 0.91 0.55 12.10
C LEU A 26 1.39 1.68 13.01
N ALA A 27 0.74 2.85 12.95
CA ALA A 27 1.08 3.98 13.82
C ALA A 27 0.90 3.63 15.30
N ASP A 28 -0.18 2.95 15.66
CA ASP A 28 -0.43 2.50 17.03
C ASP A 28 0.65 1.51 17.51
N ALA A 29 1.04 0.55 16.66
CA ALA A 29 2.04 -0.45 17.00
C ALA A 29 3.45 0.14 17.16
N LEU A 30 3.83 1.09 16.30
CA LEU A 30 5.13 1.77 16.38
C LEU A 30 5.15 2.83 17.48
N GLY A 31 4.02 3.48 17.73
CA GLY A 31 3.85 4.46 18.81
C GLY A 31 4.04 3.87 20.22
N GLN A 32 3.94 2.56 20.39
CA GLN A 32 4.28 1.89 21.65
C GLN A 32 5.78 1.92 21.94
N ASP A 33 6.61 1.84 20.90
CA ASP A 33 8.07 1.86 21.01
C ASP A 33 8.63 3.29 20.90
N GLU A 34 8.02 4.10 20.04
CA GLU A 34 8.37 5.49 19.76
C GLU A 34 7.13 6.39 19.90
N PRO A 35 6.88 6.94 21.11
CA PRO A 35 5.64 7.72 21.39
C PRO A 35 5.43 8.95 20.49
N THR A 36 6.47 9.41 19.80
CA THR A 36 6.36 10.52 18.84
C THR A 36 5.94 10.08 17.46
N PHE A 37 5.85 8.76 17.17
CA PHE A 37 5.43 8.22 15.88
C PHE A 37 3.90 8.36 15.73
N GLN A 38 3.45 9.20 14.83
CA GLN A 38 2.03 9.51 14.65
C GLN A 38 1.66 9.56 13.17
N LEU A 39 0.59 8.89 12.79
CA LEU A 39 -0.05 9.06 11.48
C LEU A 39 -0.70 10.45 11.44
N ILE A 40 -0.10 11.38 10.68
CA ILE A 40 -0.60 12.74 10.54
C ILE A 40 -1.53 12.92 9.36
N ALA A 41 -1.43 12.03 8.36
CA ALA A 41 -2.33 11.97 7.21
C ALA A 41 -2.34 10.58 6.58
N ASN A 42 -3.53 10.10 6.26
CA ASN A 42 -3.75 9.00 5.32
C ASN A 42 -4.32 9.63 4.04
N LEU A 43 -3.51 9.69 2.98
CA LEU A 43 -3.86 10.35 1.72
C LEU A 43 -4.48 9.39 0.70
N GLY A 44 -4.67 8.12 1.06
CA GLY A 44 -5.29 7.14 0.18
C GLY A 44 -6.68 7.57 -0.29
N VAL A 45 -6.97 7.38 -1.57
CA VAL A 45 -8.26 7.71 -2.19
C VAL A 45 -8.75 6.56 -3.04
N ASP A 46 -10.03 6.23 -2.90
CA ASP A 46 -10.67 5.18 -3.67
C ASP A 46 -10.52 5.42 -5.18
N GLY A 47 -10.10 4.37 -5.90
CA GLY A 47 -9.98 4.42 -7.35
C GLY A 47 -8.69 5.08 -7.87
N TYR A 48 -7.83 5.63 -7.02
CA TYR A 48 -6.60 6.29 -7.47
C TYR A 48 -5.63 5.31 -8.12
N THR A 49 -5.14 5.71 -9.28
CA THR A 49 -4.01 5.10 -10.01
C THR A 49 -2.69 5.72 -9.57
N SER A 50 -1.58 5.14 -10.02
CA SER A 50 -0.24 5.73 -9.84
C SER A 50 -0.13 7.16 -10.40
N ALA A 51 -0.83 7.47 -11.50
CA ALA A 51 -0.87 8.81 -12.07
C ALA A 51 -1.67 9.80 -11.19
N ASP A 52 -2.75 9.36 -10.55
CA ASP A 52 -3.53 10.18 -9.63
C ASP A 52 -2.72 10.52 -8.39
N LEU A 53 -2.00 9.55 -7.83
CA LEU A 53 -1.10 9.75 -6.70
C LEU A 53 -0.03 10.81 -7.01
N ILE A 54 0.61 10.74 -8.18
CA ILE A 54 1.58 11.75 -8.63
C ILE A 54 0.97 13.14 -8.64
N ARG A 55 -0.27 13.25 -9.11
CA ARG A 55 -0.96 14.53 -9.33
C ARG A 55 -1.50 15.14 -8.04
N ALA A 56 -1.97 14.31 -7.10
CA ALA A 56 -2.70 14.76 -5.92
C ALA A 56 -1.96 14.55 -4.59
N GLU A 57 -1.35 13.37 -4.38
CA GLU A 57 -0.78 13.04 -3.07
C GLU A 57 0.67 13.52 -2.90
N LEU A 58 1.52 13.38 -3.93
CA LEU A 58 2.91 13.85 -3.85
C LEU A 58 3.03 15.35 -3.55
N PRO A 59 2.23 16.25 -4.15
CA PRO A 59 2.27 17.67 -3.80
C PRO A 59 1.93 17.95 -2.34
N ALA A 60 1.00 17.20 -1.73
CA ALA A 60 0.59 17.39 -0.35
C ALA A 60 1.74 17.15 0.66
N LEU A 61 2.76 16.38 0.27
CA LEU A 61 3.93 16.13 1.12
C LEU A 61 4.76 17.40 1.39
N GLU A 62 4.63 18.44 0.58
CA GLU A 62 5.31 19.71 0.79
C GLU A 62 4.81 20.40 2.07
N ASP A 63 3.51 20.41 2.29
CA ASP A 63 2.91 21.01 3.49
C ASP A 63 2.96 20.06 4.70
N LEU A 64 2.82 18.76 4.45
CA LEU A 64 2.80 17.75 5.49
C LEU A 64 4.17 17.46 6.09
N GLN A 65 5.27 17.69 5.39
CA GLN A 65 6.65 17.48 5.86
C GLN A 65 6.81 16.17 6.66
N PRO A 66 6.57 14.98 6.05
CA PRO A 66 6.65 13.71 6.76
C PRO A 66 8.09 13.36 7.15
N ASP A 67 8.23 12.60 8.24
CA ASP A 67 9.47 11.93 8.63
C ASP A 67 9.49 10.46 8.20
N PHE A 68 8.32 9.88 7.90
CA PHE A 68 8.14 8.50 7.45
C PHE A 68 6.97 8.42 6.48
N VAL A 69 7.12 7.62 5.41
CA VAL A 69 6.09 7.42 4.39
C VAL A 69 5.90 5.93 4.11
N SER A 70 4.64 5.49 4.03
CA SER A 70 4.29 4.21 3.43
C SER A 70 3.55 4.42 2.10
N LEU A 71 3.73 3.48 1.17
CA LEU A 71 3.15 3.52 -0.17
C LEU A 71 2.55 2.15 -0.54
N LEU A 72 1.28 2.14 -0.91
CA LEU A 72 0.61 1.00 -1.55
C LEU A 72 -0.22 1.55 -2.70
N ILE A 73 0.14 1.23 -3.95
CA ILE A 73 -0.55 1.71 -5.16
C ILE A 73 -0.36 0.72 -6.31
N GLY A 74 -1.34 0.59 -7.19
CA GLY A 74 -1.21 -0.16 -8.42
C GLY A 74 -2.42 -1.02 -8.78
N VAL A 75 -3.34 -1.29 -7.85
CA VAL A 75 -4.53 -2.10 -8.15
C VAL A 75 -5.39 -1.43 -9.22
N ASN A 76 -5.59 -0.12 -9.11
CA ASN A 76 -6.42 0.63 -10.06
C ASN A 76 -5.72 0.81 -11.41
N ASP A 77 -4.40 0.81 -11.45
CA ASP A 77 -3.66 0.75 -12.72
C ASP A 77 -3.98 -0.55 -13.47
N VAL A 78 -4.06 -1.69 -12.75
CA VAL A 78 -4.45 -2.99 -13.33
C VAL A 78 -5.91 -2.96 -13.78
N VAL A 79 -6.83 -2.54 -12.90
CA VAL A 79 -8.28 -2.49 -13.20
C VAL A 79 -8.59 -1.56 -14.38
N GLN A 80 -7.91 -0.44 -14.47
CA GLN A 80 -8.11 0.56 -15.53
C GLN A 80 -7.26 0.27 -16.78
N HIS A 81 -6.58 -0.89 -16.83
CA HIS A 81 -5.76 -1.33 -17.96
C HIS A 81 -4.64 -0.35 -18.34
N VAL A 82 -4.05 0.33 -17.34
CA VAL A 82 -2.84 1.13 -17.56
C VAL A 82 -1.73 0.23 -18.07
N PRO A 83 -1.08 0.56 -19.20
CA PRO A 83 0.00 -0.27 -19.71
C PRO A 83 1.10 -0.47 -18.65
N PRO A 84 1.62 -1.70 -18.44
CA PRO A 84 2.63 -1.98 -17.42
C PRO A 84 3.86 -1.05 -17.50
N ALA A 85 4.29 -0.70 -18.70
CA ALA A 85 5.41 0.24 -18.89
C ALA A 85 5.09 1.65 -18.37
N ILE A 86 3.84 2.11 -18.45
CA ILE A 86 3.41 3.41 -17.91
C ILE A 86 3.36 3.35 -16.38
N TYR A 87 2.78 2.26 -15.82
CA TYR A 87 2.80 2.04 -14.38
C TYR A 87 4.25 2.05 -13.83
N GLU A 88 5.16 1.35 -14.48
CA GLU A 88 6.57 1.29 -14.09
C GLU A 88 7.23 2.68 -14.10
N VAL A 89 6.96 3.50 -15.12
CA VAL A 89 7.43 4.89 -15.19
C VAL A 89 6.84 5.72 -14.03
N ASN A 90 5.55 5.60 -13.78
CA ASN A 90 4.88 6.33 -12.70
C ASN A 90 5.45 5.95 -11.33
N VAL A 91 5.60 4.65 -11.06
CA VAL A 91 6.21 4.16 -9.80
C VAL A 91 7.63 4.67 -9.65
N SER A 92 8.43 4.67 -10.73
CA SER A 92 9.79 5.25 -10.70
C SER A 92 9.74 6.73 -10.29
N LEU A 93 8.87 7.52 -10.90
CA LEU A 93 8.70 8.95 -10.56
C LEU A 93 8.26 9.15 -9.10
N ILE A 94 7.33 8.32 -8.61
CA ILE A 94 6.88 8.38 -7.21
C ILE A 94 8.04 8.11 -6.27
N LEU A 95 8.76 7.00 -6.47
CA LEU A 95 9.86 6.61 -5.60
C LEU A 95 11.02 7.61 -5.65
N ASP A 96 11.33 8.17 -6.83
CA ASP A 96 12.35 9.22 -6.98
C ASP A 96 11.94 10.50 -6.23
N ALA A 97 10.67 10.89 -6.30
CA ALA A 97 10.15 12.02 -5.55
C ALA A 97 10.20 11.80 -4.03
N LEU A 98 10.00 10.56 -3.57
CA LEU A 98 10.08 10.21 -2.16
C LEU A 98 11.54 10.22 -1.65
N VAL A 99 12.49 9.59 -2.36
CA VAL A 99 13.90 9.58 -1.94
C VAL A 99 14.58 10.95 -2.09
N ALA A 100 14.03 11.84 -2.89
CA ALA A 100 14.47 13.24 -2.93
C ALA A 100 14.10 14.02 -1.64
N ARG A 101 13.11 13.53 -0.88
CA ARG A 101 12.61 14.17 0.36
C ARG A 101 13.06 13.45 1.62
N LEU A 102 13.17 12.13 1.59
CA LEU A 102 13.42 11.28 2.74
C LEU A 102 14.53 10.26 2.46
N PRO A 103 15.35 9.92 3.45
CA PRO A 103 16.23 8.75 3.33
C PRO A 103 15.41 7.49 3.02
N ALA A 104 15.94 6.57 2.23
CA ALA A 104 15.25 5.34 1.85
C ALA A 104 14.77 4.52 3.07
N VAL A 105 15.50 4.58 4.19
CA VAL A 105 15.12 3.95 5.47
C VAL A 105 13.91 4.60 6.16
N ARG A 106 13.34 5.63 5.59
CA ARG A 106 12.10 6.30 6.06
C ARG A 106 10.94 6.08 5.10
N ILE A 107 11.10 5.20 4.12
CA ILE A 107 10.11 4.86 3.11
C ILE A 107 9.89 3.36 3.14
N LEU A 108 8.61 2.95 3.13
CA LEU A 108 8.18 1.55 3.08
C LEU A 108 7.15 1.39 1.97
N THR A 109 7.34 0.40 1.11
CA THR A 109 6.33 0.03 0.11
C THR A 109 5.68 -1.30 0.46
N VAL A 110 4.38 -1.43 0.14
CA VAL A 110 3.59 -2.64 0.39
C VAL A 110 3.03 -3.16 -0.92
N ALA A 111 3.03 -4.48 -1.10
CA ALA A 111 2.48 -5.12 -2.28
C ALA A 111 0.97 -4.88 -2.42
N THR A 112 0.52 -4.66 -3.65
CA THR A 112 -0.90 -4.67 -4.03
C THR A 112 -1.49 -6.05 -3.76
N PRO A 113 -2.63 -6.16 -3.04
CA PRO A 113 -3.25 -7.43 -2.73
C PRO A 113 -3.91 -8.09 -3.94
N ASP A 114 -4.14 -9.40 -3.86
CA ASP A 114 -4.90 -10.15 -4.85
C ASP A 114 -6.40 -10.06 -4.56
N TYR A 115 -7.09 -9.13 -5.22
CA TYR A 115 -8.54 -9.01 -5.11
C TYR A 115 -9.29 -10.05 -5.95
N THR A 116 -8.61 -10.72 -6.88
CA THR A 116 -9.27 -11.63 -7.84
C THR A 116 -9.89 -12.86 -7.18
N VAL A 117 -9.42 -13.18 -5.98
CA VAL A 117 -9.94 -14.30 -5.16
C VAL A 117 -11.13 -13.91 -4.29
N THR A 118 -11.53 -12.66 -4.29
CA THR A 118 -12.67 -12.17 -3.49
C THR A 118 -14.01 -12.39 -4.23
N PRO A 119 -15.14 -12.36 -3.51
CA PRO A 119 -16.46 -12.55 -4.14
C PRO A 119 -16.77 -11.59 -5.29
N ALA A 120 -16.37 -10.31 -5.16
CA ALA A 120 -16.58 -9.30 -6.19
C ALA A 120 -15.45 -9.22 -7.23
N GLY A 121 -14.37 -9.98 -7.04
CA GLY A 121 -13.16 -9.87 -7.87
C GLY A 121 -13.41 -10.06 -9.37
N ALA A 122 -14.34 -10.98 -9.74
CA ALA A 122 -14.69 -11.23 -11.13
C ALA A 122 -15.45 -10.08 -11.82
N GLU A 123 -15.97 -9.10 -11.06
CA GLU A 123 -16.64 -7.93 -11.61
C GLU A 123 -15.68 -6.97 -12.32
N PHE A 124 -14.38 -7.08 -12.03
CA PHE A 124 -13.34 -6.19 -12.56
C PHE A 124 -12.57 -6.78 -13.76
N GLY A 125 -12.99 -7.95 -14.27
CA GLY A 125 -12.38 -8.57 -15.42
C GLY A 125 -12.10 -10.07 -15.23
N ASP A 126 -11.35 -10.68 -16.17
CA ASP A 126 -10.94 -12.08 -16.05
C ASP A 126 -9.97 -12.25 -14.86
N PRO A 127 -10.32 -13.06 -13.85
CA PRO A 127 -9.50 -13.19 -12.64
C PRO A 127 -8.06 -13.65 -12.90
N SER A 128 -7.85 -14.54 -13.88
CA SER A 128 -6.51 -15.04 -14.18
C SER A 128 -5.64 -13.98 -14.83
N GLN A 129 -6.20 -13.17 -15.72
CA GLN A 129 -5.50 -12.06 -16.35
C GLN A 129 -5.19 -10.96 -15.36
N GLN A 130 -6.15 -10.60 -14.50
CA GLN A 130 -5.98 -9.60 -13.45
C GLN A 130 -4.92 -10.04 -12.43
N HIS A 131 -4.99 -11.29 -11.96
CA HIS A 131 -3.96 -11.87 -11.08
C HIS A 131 -2.56 -11.73 -11.69
N ALA A 132 -2.39 -12.15 -12.95
CA ALA A 132 -1.11 -12.05 -13.63
C ALA A 132 -0.63 -10.58 -13.74
N ALA A 133 -1.53 -9.65 -14.01
CA ALA A 133 -1.21 -8.22 -14.08
C ALA A 133 -0.79 -7.64 -12.72
N ILE A 134 -1.44 -8.06 -11.61
CA ILE A 134 -1.04 -7.66 -10.25
C ILE A 134 0.36 -8.20 -9.92
N VAL A 135 0.66 -9.45 -10.29
CA VAL A 135 2.00 -10.03 -10.08
C VAL A 135 3.08 -9.23 -10.84
N VAL A 136 2.79 -8.81 -12.07
CA VAL A 136 3.70 -7.96 -12.85
C VAL A 136 3.90 -6.60 -12.16
N ALA A 137 2.83 -5.95 -11.71
CA ALA A 137 2.89 -4.67 -11.02
C ALA A 137 3.69 -4.77 -9.70
N ASN A 138 3.44 -5.79 -8.89
CA ASN A 138 4.17 -6.03 -7.63
C ASN A 138 5.66 -6.32 -7.88
N THR A 139 5.98 -7.08 -8.93
CA THR A 139 7.37 -7.35 -9.33
C THR A 139 8.10 -6.05 -9.70
N ALA A 140 7.44 -5.17 -10.46
CA ALA A 140 8.00 -3.87 -10.83
C ALA A 140 8.22 -2.99 -9.59
N MET A 141 7.21 -2.87 -8.71
CA MET A 141 7.32 -2.12 -7.46
C MET A 141 8.48 -2.63 -6.59
N ALA A 142 8.54 -3.93 -6.34
CA ALA A 142 9.59 -4.54 -5.52
C ALA A 142 10.99 -4.30 -6.08
N ARG A 143 11.16 -4.42 -7.41
CA ARG A 143 12.44 -4.15 -8.08
C ARG A 143 12.83 -2.67 -7.95
N LEU A 144 11.92 -1.75 -8.29
CA LEU A 144 12.18 -0.31 -8.26
C LEU A 144 12.46 0.22 -6.84
N ALA A 145 11.78 -0.33 -5.83
CA ALA A 145 12.02 -0.04 -4.43
C ALA A 145 13.42 -0.52 -4.00
N ARG A 146 13.76 -1.76 -4.29
CA ARG A 146 15.07 -2.35 -3.99
C ARG A 146 16.22 -1.55 -4.63
N ASP A 147 16.07 -1.14 -5.90
CA ASP A 147 17.09 -0.38 -6.63
C ASP A 147 17.39 0.98 -5.98
N ARG A 148 16.47 1.47 -5.11
CA ARG A 148 16.60 2.72 -4.32
C ARG A 148 16.91 2.49 -2.84
N GLY A 149 17.11 1.23 -2.42
CA GLY A 149 17.32 0.89 -1.01
C GLY A 149 16.08 1.02 -0.13
N ILE A 150 14.89 1.12 -0.75
CA ILE A 150 13.59 1.15 -0.07
C ILE A 150 13.17 -0.28 0.24
N ILE A 151 12.65 -0.51 1.45
CA ILE A 151 12.08 -1.81 1.80
C ILE A 151 10.71 -2.01 1.13
N HIS A 152 10.53 -3.19 0.57
CA HIS A 152 9.24 -3.64 0.03
C HIS A 152 8.71 -4.80 0.88
N VAL A 153 7.49 -4.67 1.39
CA VAL A 153 6.82 -5.72 2.17
C VAL A 153 5.83 -6.44 1.27
N ASP A 154 6.12 -7.70 0.99
CA ASP A 154 5.22 -8.56 0.23
C ASP A 154 4.13 -9.11 1.16
N THR A 155 2.87 -8.76 0.85
CA THR A 155 1.65 -9.23 1.52
C THR A 155 0.73 -9.98 0.55
N PHE A 156 1.17 -10.23 -0.68
CA PHE A 156 0.34 -10.75 -1.76
C PHE A 156 -0.23 -12.14 -1.45
N ASP A 157 0.59 -13.06 -0.94
CA ASP A 157 0.15 -14.40 -0.54
C ASP A 157 -0.83 -14.39 0.64
N LEU A 158 -0.75 -13.38 1.52
CA LEU A 158 -1.70 -13.22 2.62
C LEU A 158 -3.10 -12.86 2.10
N SER A 159 -3.18 -12.01 1.07
CA SER A 159 -4.45 -11.66 0.44
C SER A 159 -5.10 -12.86 -0.26
N GLY A 160 -4.30 -13.75 -0.84
CA GLY A 160 -4.76 -14.99 -1.45
C GLY A 160 -5.53 -15.92 -0.49
N ARG A 161 -5.33 -15.82 0.84
CA ARG A 161 -6.07 -16.59 1.84
C ARG A 161 -7.58 -16.29 1.83
N ALA A 162 -7.98 -15.10 1.34
CA ALA A 162 -9.39 -14.71 1.20
C ALA A 162 -10.20 -15.66 0.29
N ALA A 163 -9.55 -16.42 -0.59
CA ALA A 163 -10.17 -17.49 -1.38
C ALA A 163 -10.85 -18.57 -0.50
N HIS A 164 -10.37 -18.76 0.72
CA HIS A 164 -10.79 -19.83 1.61
C HIS A 164 -11.32 -19.34 2.96
N ASP A 165 -11.16 -18.05 3.25
CA ASP A 165 -11.61 -17.43 4.51
C ASP A 165 -12.34 -16.11 4.23
N ARG A 166 -13.68 -16.18 4.29
CA ARG A 166 -14.55 -15.02 4.04
C ARG A 166 -14.39 -13.92 5.09
N ALA A 167 -13.92 -14.24 6.30
CA ALA A 167 -13.68 -13.25 7.35
C ALA A 167 -12.55 -12.27 6.98
N LEU A 168 -11.71 -12.61 6.00
CA LEU A 168 -10.64 -11.75 5.50
C LEU A 168 -11.13 -10.68 4.51
N VAL A 169 -12.38 -10.76 4.05
CA VAL A 169 -12.97 -9.81 3.09
C VAL A 169 -13.99 -8.94 3.81
N ALA A 170 -13.98 -7.66 3.57
CA ALA A 170 -14.95 -6.71 4.10
C ALA A 170 -16.38 -6.97 3.57
N ASP A 171 -17.37 -6.24 4.11
CA ASP A 171 -18.79 -6.46 3.79
C ASP A 171 -19.13 -6.13 2.33
N ASP A 172 -18.33 -5.32 1.66
CA ASP A 172 -18.48 -4.99 0.23
C ASP A 172 -18.12 -6.15 -0.72
N GLY A 173 -17.53 -7.21 -0.18
CA GLY A 173 -17.15 -8.38 -0.97
C GLY A 173 -15.85 -8.23 -1.77
N LEU A 174 -15.13 -7.13 -1.63
CA LEU A 174 -13.94 -6.78 -2.41
C LEU A 174 -12.72 -6.47 -1.54
N HIS A 175 -12.84 -5.45 -0.67
CA HIS A 175 -11.72 -4.93 0.09
C HIS A 175 -11.34 -5.84 1.28
N PRO A 176 -10.11 -5.72 1.79
CA PRO A 176 -9.67 -6.44 2.97
C PRO A 176 -10.49 -6.04 4.20
N SER A 177 -10.83 -7.02 5.02
CA SER A 177 -11.36 -6.76 6.35
C SER A 177 -10.27 -6.31 7.32
N GLY A 178 -10.65 -5.84 8.52
CA GLY A 178 -9.72 -5.57 9.61
C GLY A 178 -8.90 -6.81 10.02
N ALA A 179 -9.43 -8.02 9.82
CA ALA A 179 -8.71 -9.26 10.06
C ALA A 179 -7.58 -9.47 9.04
N GLN A 180 -7.84 -9.22 7.76
CA GLN A 180 -6.81 -9.31 6.72
C GLN A 180 -5.72 -8.24 6.93
N TYR A 181 -6.09 -7.01 7.25
CA TYR A 181 -5.11 -5.98 7.62
C TYR A 181 -4.26 -6.38 8.83
N GLY A 182 -4.85 -7.16 9.77
CA GLY A 182 -4.10 -7.75 10.87
C GLY A 182 -2.98 -8.67 10.41
N LEU A 183 -3.25 -9.53 9.44
CA LEU A 183 -2.23 -10.42 8.85
C LEU A 183 -1.11 -9.62 8.14
N TRP A 184 -1.47 -8.54 7.42
CA TRP A 184 -0.45 -7.71 6.77
C TRP A 184 0.50 -7.08 7.79
N LEU A 185 -0.04 -6.63 8.92
CA LEU A 185 0.74 -6.01 9.99
C LEU A 185 1.74 -6.96 10.64
N GLU A 186 1.51 -8.28 10.60
CA GLU A 186 2.49 -9.27 11.05
C GLU A 186 3.81 -9.19 10.26
N ARG A 187 3.77 -8.65 9.03
CA ARG A 187 4.97 -8.40 8.19
C ARG A 187 5.38 -6.94 8.16
N ILE A 188 4.41 -6.03 8.11
CA ILE A 188 4.68 -4.59 7.98
C ILE A 188 5.32 -4.04 9.25
N VAL A 189 4.82 -4.39 10.44
CA VAL A 189 5.33 -3.84 11.72
C VAL A 189 6.80 -4.21 11.97
N PRO A 190 7.23 -5.48 11.86
CA PRO A 190 8.64 -5.81 12.02
C PRO A 190 9.54 -5.07 11.01
N ALA A 191 9.13 -5.03 9.74
CA ALA A 191 9.88 -4.34 8.69
C ALA A 191 10.04 -2.84 8.98
N ALA A 192 8.97 -2.19 9.43
CA ALA A 192 9.00 -0.78 9.79
C ALA A 192 9.85 -0.53 11.05
N ARG A 193 9.78 -1.40 12.06
CA ARG A 193 10.65 -1.32 13.26
C ARG A 193 12.13 -1.37 12.89
N ASP A 194 12.51 -2.30 12.02
CA ASP A 194 13.90 -2.42 11.55
C ASP A 194 14.40 -1.16 10.84
N LEU A 195 13.51 -0.40 10.19
CA LEU A 195 13.84 0.89 9.57
C LEU A 195 14.06 2.00 10.61
N LEU A 196 13.34 1.97 11.73
CA LEU A 196 13.40 3.03 12.75
C LEU A 196 14.68 2.94 13.63
N VAL A 197 15.30 1.78 13.71
CA VAL A 197 16.54 1.56 14.50
C VAL A 197 17.82 1.76 13.68
N ARG A 198 17.71 2.04 12.39
CA ARG A 198 18.83 2.35 11.48
C ARG A 198 19.05 3.85 11.36
#